data_6c57d1c74d12e5df48614d6baf1e030f
#
_entry.id   6c57d1c74d12e5df48614d6baf1e030f
#
_cell.length_a   1.000
_cell.length_b   1.000
_cell.length_c   1.000
_cell.angle_alpha   90.00
_cell.angle_beta   90.00
_cell.angle_gamma   90.00
#
_symmetry.space_group_name_H-M   'P 1'
#
loop_
_entity.id
_entity.type
_entity.pdbx_description
1 polymer ?
#
loop_
_entity_poly.entity_id
_entity_poly.type
_entity_poly.pdbx_seq_one_letter_code
_entity_poly.pdbx_strand_id
1 'polypeptide(L)'
;MGKPCFRILGVQQVKIVQDAFLRRTEELDRRLGVGRSFDMVGRSLTIGGRRARLWVVNGYADDGVLERAVAGWLAIRDLAGVNTAEAFAARYVTVSDAAAEQDMAKAVTAVLAGKTLLLIDGLSGGVLMDAKQFPLRGIEEPDTSKVLRGSHDGFVESIMKNAALLRRRIRDPRLTLEGLEVGGRSHANVALCYLEDKADPELLRQLREKLLHMQINSIAMSQESIAEAIAPSQWWNPFPKTRYTERPDVATASVMEGDVVLMIDNTPSVMLFPCTIFRFAEEINDYYFPPLVGSYLQIVRMIVLLLTLFVTPLWYLLVKDPAGLHESLRFLLIEDEYYVPLILQLLLVELIIDVLKLASLNTPDALSNSFSMLGALILGDFAVQARWLVPEVLVYMAFVAIANYAQHSYEMGYAVKLCRMALLILIYFFDWWGFIGGIVGVVALIASTRPLVGKGYLYPLIPFNGRDLRSLLHRRPISRDNT
;
A
#
# COMPACT_ATOMS: atom_id res chain seq x y z
N MET A 1 12.15 26.22 -80.33
CA MET A 1 11.05 25.36 -79.84
C MET A 1 11.19 25.26 -78.37
N GLY A 2 10.46 26.08 -77.59
CA GLY A 2 10.47 26.16 -76.14
C GLY A 2 9.48 25.20 -75.56
N LYS A 3 9.88 24.55 -74.45
CA LYS A 3 8.96 23.86 -73.56
C LYS A 3 8.68 24.73 -72.33
N PRO A 4 7.43 24.92 -71.92
CA PRO A 4 7.12 25.77 -70.79
C PRO A 4 7.39 25.00 -69.47
N CYS A 5 8.13 25.65 -68.58
CA CYS A 5 8.38 25.25 -67.22
C CYS A 5 7.11 25.53 -66.37
N PHE A 6 6.31 24.54 -66.07
CA PHE A 6 5.19 24.66 -65.09
C PHE A 6 5.79 24.76 -63.71
N ARG A 7 5.69 25.94 -63.12
CA ARG A 7 6.04 26.24 -61.73
C ARG A 7 4.97 25.63 -60.83
N ILE A 8 5.28 24.52 -60.14
CA ILE A 8 4.51 24.01 -59.01
C ILE A 8 4.84 24.88 -57.81
N LEU A 9 4.15 26.01 -57.71
CA LEU A 9 4.09 26.84 -56.52
C LEU A 9 2.74 26.54 -55.84
N GLY A 10 2.71 25.75 -54.79
CA GLY A 10 1.46 25.55 -54.08
C GLY A 10 1.41 24.50 -52.96
N VAL A 11 2.50 23.79 -52.65
CA VAL A 11 2.44 22.69 -51.68
C VAL A 11 3.32 22.88 -50.43
N GLN A 12 4.05 23.98 -50.31
CA GLN A 12 5.01 24.16 -49.19
C GLN A 12 4.61 25.19 -48.11
N GLN A 13 3.43 25.81 -48.18
CA GLN A 13 3.00 26.76 -47.12
C GLN A 13 1.87 26.32 -46.19
N VAL A 14 1.39 25.10 -46.29
CA VAL A 14 0.31 24.60 -45.40
C VAL A 14 0.84 23.93 -44.12
N LYS A 15 2.15 23.89 -43.89
CA LYS A 15 2.76 23.12 -42.79
C LYS A 15 3.25 23.93 -41.58
N ILE A 16 3.01 25.22 -41.43
CA ILE A 16 3.61 26.06 -40.36
C ILE A 16 2.60 26.94 -39.61
N VAL A 17 1.31 26.70 -39.68
CA VAL A 17 0.42 27.21 -38.64
C VAL A 17 0.01 26.03 -37.79
N GLN A 18 0.91 25.60 -36.91
CA GLN A 18 0.49 24.71 -35.83
C GLN A 18 -0.59 25.47 -35.07
N ASP A 19 -1.79 24.98 -35.18
CA ASP A 19 -3.00 25.48 -34.57
C ASP A 19 -2.80 25.75 -33.07
N ALA A 20 -2.96 26.98 -32.61
CA ALA A 20 -2.75 27.36 -31.22
C ALA A 20 -3.63 26.56 -30.26
N PHE A 21 -4.82 26.16 -30.72
CA PHE A 21 -5.72 25.27 -29.95
C PHE A 21 -5.11 23.88 -29.80
N LEU A 22 -4.59 23.27 -30.86
CA LEU A 22 -3.96 21.95 -30.81
C LEU A 22 -2.74 21.96 -29.89
N ARG A 23 -1.87 22.98 -29.98
CA ARG A 23 -0.72 23.09 -29.06
C ARG A 23 -1.14 23.15 -27.58
N ARG A 24 -2.17 23.92 -27.27
CA ARG A 24 -2.69 24.03 -25.90
C ARG A 24 -3.30 22.71 -25.42
N THR A 25 -4.05 22.03 -26.25
CA THR A 25 -4.65 20.74 -25.91
C THR A 25 -3.61 19.66 -25.72
N GLU A 26 -2.59 19.59 -26.58
CA GLU A 26 -1.46 18.63 -26.43
C GLU A 26 -0.63 18.89 -25.16
N GLU A 27 -0.39 20.18 -24.86
CA GLU A 27 0.32 20.56 -23.62
C GLU A 27 -0.48 20.18 -22.37
N LEU A 28 -1.80 20.41 -22.36
CA LEU A 28 -2.67 20.00 -21.24
C LEU A 28 -2.76 18.48 -21.13
N ASP A 29 -2.89 17.76 -22.26
CA ASP A 29 -2.88 16.30 -22.26
C ASP A 29 -1.60 15.75 -21.63
N ARG A 30 -0.45 16.31 -22.01
CA ARG A 30 0.85 15.92 -21.47
C ARG A 30 0.97 16.21 -19.98
N ARG A 31 0.58 17.41 -19.54
CA ARG A 31 0.66 17.82 -18.13
C ARG A 31 -0.30 17.05 -17.24
N LEU A 32 -1.48 16.75 -17.73
CA LEU A 32 -2.49 15.98 -17.02
C LEU A 32 -2.27 14.46 -17.11
N GLY A 33 -1.37 13.99 -17.97
CA GLY A 33 -1.08 12.57 -18.13
C GLY A 33 -2.17 11.80 -18.88
N VAL A 34 -2.94 12.46 -19.75
CA VAL A 34 -3.96 11.79 -20.58
C VAL A 34 -3.31 10.72 -21.45
N GLY A 35 -3.86 9.49 -21.38
CA GLY A 35 -3.30 8.33 -22.09
C GLY A 35 -2.17 7.61 -21.34
N ARG A 36 -1.66 8.16 -20.21
CA ARG A 36 -0.71 7.51 -19.29
C ARG A 36 -1.37 7.11 -17.99
N SER A 37 -2.25 7.96 -17.48
CA SER A 37 -3.01 7.72 -16.25
C SER A 37 -4.46 7.37 -16.64
N PHE A 38 -4.94 6.22 -16.20
CA PHE A 38 -6.25 5.71 -16.62
C PHE A 38 -7.43 6.51 -16.02
N ASP A 39 -7.19 7.23 -14.93
CA ASP A 39 -8.16 8.09 -14.28
C ASP A 39 -8.30 9.48 -14.97
N MET A 40 -7.38 9.82 -15.87
CA MET A 40 -7.41 11.11 -16.59
C MET A 40 -8.06 10.97 -17.95
N VAL A 41 -9.25 11.55 -18.09
CA VAL A 41 -10.02 11.52 -19.35
C VAL A 41 -9.92 12.84 -20.07
N GLY A 42 -9.49 12.78 -21.33
CA GLY A 42 -9.50 13.91 -22.28
C GLY A 42 -10.44 13.60 -23.44
N ARG A 43 -11.62 14.26 -23.51
CA ARG A 43 -12.63 14.03 -24.55
C ARG A 43 -12.69 15.19 -25.53
N SER A 44 -12.56 14.90 -26.83
CA SER A 44 -12.76 15.89 -27.89
C SER A 44 -14.25 16.02 -28.21
N LEU A 45 -14.71 17.25 -28.38
CA LEU A 45 -16.09 17.63 -28.63
C LEU A 45 -16.15 18.66 -29.74
N THR A 46 -17.34 18.87 -30.33
CA THR A 46 -17.64 20.01 -31.23
C THR A 46 -18.82 20.77 -30.63
N ILE A 47 -18.62 22.05 -30.33
CA ILE A 47 -19.62 22.89 -29.67
C ILE A 47 -19.85 24.12 -30.55
N GLY A 48 -21.06 24.32 -31.05
CA GLY A 48 -21.40 25.44 -31.93
C GLY A 48 -20.49 25.57 -33.18
N GLY A 49 -20.11 24.41 -33.75
CA GLY A 49 -19.20 24.37 -34.92
C GLY A 49 -17.73 24.56 -34.59
N ARG A 50 -17.35 24.85 -33.32
CA ARG A 50 -15.96 25.03 -32.88
C ARG A 50 -15.44 23.77 -32.23
N ARG A 51 -14.15 23.45 -32.39
CA ARG A 51 -13.47 22.36 -31.71
C ARG A 51 -13.39 22.64 -30.21
N ALA A 52 -13.65 21.63 -29.39
CA ALA A 52 -13.55 21.73 -27.95
C ALA A 52 -12.88 20.48 -27.39
N ARG A 53 -12.25 20.62 -26.24
CA ARG A 53 -11.69 19.49 -25.49
C ARG A 53 -12.01 19.65 -24.02
N LEU A 54 -12.47 18.53 -23.44
CA LEU A 54 -12.88 18.40 -22.06
C LEU A 54 -11.88 17.55 -21.31
N TRP A 55 -11.47 17.95 -20.09
CA TRP A 55 -10.64 17.15 -19.19
C TRP A 55 -11.35 16.97 -17.85
N VAL A 56 -11.32 15.74 -17.37
CA VAL A 56 -11.93 15.36 -16.10
C VAL A 56 -11.16 14.20 -15.48
N VAL A 57 -11.11 14.18 -14.15
CA VAL A 57 -10.64 13.01 -13.39
C VAL A 57 -11.81 12.04 -13.24
N ASN A 58 -11.69 10.86 -13.82
CA ASN A 58 -12.67 9.80 -13.69
C ASN A 58 -12.75 9.35 -12.21
N GLY A 59 -13.95 9.11 -11.71
CA GLY A 59 -14.18 8.81 -10.29
C GLY A 59 -14.33 10.04 -9.39
N TYR A 60 -14.11 11.28 -9.93
CA TYR A 60 -14.41 12.52 -9.20
C TYR A 60 -15.68 13.21 -9.68
N ALA A 61 -16.01 13.05 -10.95
CA ALA A 61 -17.13 13.74 -11.52
C ALA A 61 -18.45 13.04 -11.20
N ASP A 62 -19.49 13.85 -10.95
CA ASP A 62 -20.87 13.40 -11.01
C ASP A 62 -21.25 13.20 -12.47
N ASP A 63 -21.40 11.92 -12.87
CA ASP A 63 -21.72 11.57 -14.26
C ASP A 63 -23.01 12.22 -14.73
N GLY A 64 -24.02 12.34 -13.88
CA GLY A 64 -25.27 12.96 -14.23
C GLY A 64 -25.18 14.47 -14.44
N VAL A 65 -24.35 15.17 -13.66
CA VAL A 65 -24.07 16.60 -13.86
C VAL A 65 -23.27 16.81 -15.16
N LEU A 66 -22.24 15.98 -15.36
CA LEU A 66 -21.38 16.07 -16.53
C LEU A 66 -22.15 15.73 -17.82
N GLU A 67 -22.97 14.69 -17.81
CA GLU A 67 -23.81 14.28 -18.93
C GLU A 67 -24.78 15.42 -19.34
N ARG A 68 -25.49 16.00 -18.36
CA ARG A 68 -26.39 17.13 -18.65
C ARG A 68 -25.66 18.34 -19.22
N ALA A 69 -24.48 18.68 -18.68
CA ALA A 69 -23.67 19.78 -19.18
C ALA A 69 -23.21 19.53 -20.63
N VAL A 70 -22.64 18.34 -20.89
CA VAL A 70 -22.18 17.96 -22.24
C VAL A 70 -23.33 17.90 -23.23
N ALA A 71 -24.48 17.32 -22.87
CA ALA A 71 -25.66 17.28 -23.73
C ALA A 71 -26.15 18.69 -24.08
N GLY A 72 -26.19 19.60 -23.09
CA GLY A 72 -26.51 21.02 -23.33
C GLY A 72 -25.54 21.70 -24.27
N TRP A 73 -24.23 21.45 -24.12
CA TRP A 73 -23.22 22.04 -24.98
C TRP A 73 -23.25 21.51 -26.43
N LEU A 74 -23.51 20.21 -26.60
CA LEU A 74 -23.64 19.59 -27.93
C LEU A 74 -24.90 20.07 -28.69
N ALA A 75 -25.93 20.55 -28.00
CA ALA A 75 -27.14 21.12 -28.58
C ALA A 75 -26.92 22.57 -29.11
N ILE A 76 -25.81 23.23 -28.76
CA ILE A 76 -25.49 24.58 -29.20
C ILE A 76 -25.17 24.55 -30.70
N ARG A 77 -25.94 25.28 -31.49
CA ARG A 77 -25.75 25.35 -32.96
C ARG A 77 -24.70 26.38 -33.40
N ASP A 78 -24.57 27.50 -32.67
CA ASP A 78 -23.64 28.55 -32.97
C ASP A 78 -23.17 29.28 -31.72
N LEU A 79 -21.93 29.75 -31.73
CA LEU A 79 -21.30 30.53 -30.67
C LEU A 79 -21.05 31.98 -31.12
N ALA A 80 -21.90 32.50 -32.01
CA ALA A 80 -21.81 33.91 -32.47
C ALA A 80 -21.89 34.88 -31.26
N GLY A 81 -20.93 35.81 -31.19
CA GLY A 81 -20.86 36.78 -30.11
C GLY A 81 -20.26 36.26 -28.78
N VAL A 82 -19.82 34.99 -28.70
CA VAL A 82 -19.13 34.42 -27.52
C VAL A 82 -17.64 34.29 -27.86
N ASN A 83 -16.81 35.17 -27.31
CA ASN A 83 -15.38 35.21 -27.58
C ASN A 83 -14.52 34.97 -26.33
N THR A 84 -15.11 34.87 -25.14
CA THR A 84 -14.39 34.63 -23.88
C THR A 84 -14.97 33.47 -23.14
N ALA A 85 -14.15 32.82 -22.33
CA ALA A 85 -14.57 31.70 -21.47
C ALA A 85 -15.59 32.16 -20.40
N GLU A 86 -15.46 33.40 -19.92
CA GLU A 86 -16.43 33.99 -18.97
C GLU A 86 -17.82 34.12 -19.59
N ALA A 87 -17.91 34.64 -20.84
CA ALA A 87 -19.17 34.79 -21.55
C ALA A 87 -19.82 33.42 -21.85
N PHE A 88 -19.00 32.40 -22.13
CA PHE A 88 -19.48 31.05 -22.31
C PHE A 88 -20.01 30.46 -20.99
N ALA A 89 -19.22 30.59 -19.91
CA ALA A 89 -19.60 30.12 -18.59
C ALA A 89 -20.94 30.75 -18.12
N ALA A 90 -21.05 32.05 -18.21
CA ALA A 90 -22.26 32.77 -17.80
C ALA A 90 -23.52 32.41 -18.59
N ARG A 91 -23.37 31.99 -19.88
CA ARG A 91 -24.52 31.72 -20.74
C ARG A 91 -24.91 30.25 -20.84
N TYR A 92 -23.91 29.34 -20.76
CA TYR A 92 -24.10 27.91 -21.10
C TYR A 92 -23.68 26.94 -20.02
N VAL A 93 -23.15 27.38 -18.88
CA VAL A 93 -22.85 26.52 -17.76
C VAL A 93 -23.91 26.72 -16.67
N THR A 94 -24.59 25.65 -16.35
CA THR A 94 -25.71 25.65 -15.38
C THR A 94 -25.25 25.36 -13.94
N VAL A 95 -24.00 24.96 -13.75
CA VAL A 95 -23.42 24.68 -12.45
C VAL A 95 -23.04 26.01 -11.78
N SER A 96 -23.36 26.16 -10.50
CA SER A 96 -23.19 27.42 -9.75
C SER A 96 -21.72 27.82 -9.58
N ASP A 97 -20.80 26.88 -9.42
CA ASP A 97 -19.35 27.14 -9.35
C ASP A 97 -18.73 26.88 -10.73
N ALA A 98 -18.78 27.89 -11.58
CA ALA A 98 -18.10 27.91 -12.87
C ALA A 98 -17.29 29.21 -13.02
N ALA A 99 -16.04 29.10 -13.45
CA ALA A 99 -15.12 30.22 -13.62
C ALA A 99 -14.29 30.07 -14.89
N ALA A 100 -13.89 31.17 -15.47
CA ALA A 100 -12.89 31.17 -16.54
C ALA A 100 -11.49 31.17 -15.93
N GLU A 101 -10.56 30.43 -16.53
CA GLU A 101 -9.16 30.40 -16.15
C GLU A 101 -8.29 30.55 -17.37
N GLN A 102 -7.36 31.50 -17.29
CA GLN A 102 -6.41 31.81 -18.38
C GLN A 102 -5.04 31.18 -18.12
N ASP A 103 -4.71 30.94 -16.82
CA ASP A 103 -3.46 30.35 -16.41
C ASP A 103 -3.55 28.81 -16.49
N MET A 104 -2.75 28.25 -17.40
CA MET A 104 -2.70 26.81 -17.64
C MET A 104 -2.23 26.02 -16.41
N ALA A 105 -1.34 26.57 -15.59
CA ALA A 105 -0.87 25.87 -14.38
C ALA A 105 -1.98 25.79 -13.32
N LYS A 106 -2.75 26.89 -13.16
CA LYS A 106 -3.92 26.90 -12.28
C LYS A 106 -5.03 25.98 -12.78
N ALA A 107 -5.24 25.94 -14.11
CA ALA A 107 -6.21 25.02 -14.72
C ALA A 107 -5.85 23.56 -14.44
N VAL A 108 -4.57 23.16 -14.60
CA VAL A 108 -4.09 21.82 -14.26
C VAL A 108 -4.33 21.50 -12.79
N THR A 109 -3.95 22.39 -11.88
CA THR A 109 -4.19 22.18 -10.43
C THR A 109 -5.67 22.05 -10.09
N ALA A 110 -6.53 22.81 -10.76
CA ALA A 110 -7.98 22.75 -10.56
C ALA A 110 -8.58 21.41 -11.04
N VAL A 111 -8.11 20.90 -12.19
CA VAL A 111 -8.51 19.58 -12.69
C VAL A 111 -8.07 18.47 -11.72
N LEU A 112 -6.82 18.50 -11.25
CA LEU A 112 -6.32 17.54 -10.27
C LEU A 112 -7.03 17.66 -8.91
N ALA A 113 -7.63 18.81 -8.62
CA ALA A 113 -8.51 19.00 -7.46
C ALA A 113 -9.96 18.55 -7.72
N GLY A 114 -10.27 18.02 -8.93
CA GLY A 114 -11.56 17.45 -9.28
C GLY A 114 -12.51 18.38 -10.06
N LYS A 115 -12.08 19.58 -10.46
CA LYS A 115 -12.88 20.40 -11.38
C LYS A 115 -12.78 19.87 -12.82
N THR A 116 -13.80 20.08 -13.59
CA THR A 116 -13.83 19.78 -15.03
C THR A 116 -13.37 20.99 -15.81
N LEU A 117 -12.42 20.81 -16.74
CA LEU A 117 -11.93 21.87 -17.62
C LEU A 117 -12.45 21.67 -19.04
N LEU A 118 -13.02 22.71 -19.61
CA LEU A 118 -13.42 22.77 -21.00
C LEU A 118 -12.64 23.88 -21.73
N LEU A 119 -11.94 23.52 -22.80
CA LEU A 119 -11.30 24.43 -23.70
C LEU A 119 -12.03 24.44 -25.04
N ILE A 120 -12.40 25.61 -25.57
CA ILE A 120 -13.09 25.76 -26.85
C ILE A 120 -12.21 26.64 -27.77
N ASP A 121 -12.07 26.22 -29.02
CA ASP A 121 -11.29 26.93 -30.03
C ASP A 121 -11.89 28.32 -30.28
N GLY A 122 -11.01 29.33 -30.29
CA GLY A 122 -11.40 30.73 -30.49
C GLY A 122 -11.91 31.46 -29.25
N LEU A 123 -11.96 30.80 -28.06
CA LEU A 123 -12.22 31.48 -26.79
C LEU A 123 -10.90 31.83 -26.08
N SER A 124 -10.88 32.97 -25.39
CA SER A 124 -9.80 33.32 -24.49
C SER A 124 -10.00 32.60 -23.13
N GLY A 125 -9.05 31.71 -22.76
CA GLY A 125 -9.12 30.93 -21.53
C GLY A 125 -9.90 29.61 -21.62
N GLY A 126 -9.89 28.85 -20.54
CA GLY A 126 -10.66 27.64 -20.35
C GLY A 126 -11.78 27.84 -19.32
N VAL A 127 -12.83 27.08 -19.41
CA VAL A 127 -13.95 27.08 -18.47
C VAL A 127 -13.73 25.96 -17.44
N LEU A 128 -13.60 26.32 -16.18
CA LEU A 128 -13.57 25.39 -15.05
C LEU A 128 -14.98 25.27 -14.47
N MET A 129 -15.44 24.06 -14.28
CA MET A 129 -16.76 23.74 -13.74
C MET A 129 -16.61 22.77 -12.56
N ASP A 130 -17.29 23.05 -11.47
CA ASP A 130 -17.32 22.13 -10.32
C ASP A 130 -18.44 21.11 -10.47
N ALA A 131 -18.12 19.95 -11.01
CA ALA A 131 -19.00 18.78 -11.11
C ALA A 131 -18.50 17.65 -10.18
N LYS A 132 -17.87 18.00 -9.04
CA LYS A 132 -17.27 17.01 -8.15
C LYS A 132 -18.32 16.23 -7.37
N GLN A 133 -18.16 14.92 -7.40
CA GLN A 133 -18.75 14.01 -6.43
C GLN A 133 -17.65 13.06 -5.96
N PHE A 134 -17.02 13.41 -4.84
CA PHE A 134 -16.05 12.48 -4.29
C PHE A 134 -16.74 11.17 -3.90
N PRO A 135 -16.11 10.02 -4.16
CA PRO A 135 -16.62 8.76 -3.67
C PRO A 135 -16.63 8.81 -2.14
N LEU A 136 -17.81 9.03 -1.59
CA LEU A 136 -18.06 8.91 -0.17
C LEU A 136 -18.66 7.51 0.04
N ARG A 137 -17.86 6.60 0.56
CA ARG A 137 -18.36 5.43 1.27
C ARG A 137 -19.08 5.94 2.52
N GLY A 138 -20.11 5.24 3.02
CA GLY A 138 -20.38 5.30 4.45
C GLY A 138 -19.03 5.07 5.14
N ILE A 139 -18.58 6.03 5.93
CA ILE A 139 -17.20 6.05 6.46
C ILE A 139 -17.10 4.91 7.46
N GLU A 140 -16.59 3.77 7.01
CA GLU A 140 -16.19 2.67 7.88
C GLU A 140 -14.66 2.67 7.93
N GLU A 141 -14.15 2.72 9.15
CA GLU A 141 -12.74 2.52 9.42
C GLU A 141 -12.36 1.09 9.05
N PRO A 142 -11.20 0.83 8.44
CA PRO A 142 -10.73 -0.53 8.19
C PRO A 142 -10.74 -1.35 9.49
N ASP A 143 -11.18 -2.60 9.44
CA ASP A 143 -11.15 -3.50 10.60
C ASP A 143 -9.71 -3.77 11.04
N THR A 144 -8.79 -3.82 10.10
CA THR A 144 -7.35 -3.90 10.31
C THR A 144 -6.73 -2.50 10.33
N SER A 145 -5.75 -2.26 11.18
CA SER A 145 -5.00 -0.99 11.26
C SER A 145 -5.83 0.23 11.70
N LYS A 146 -6.65 0.07 12.74
CA LYS A 146 -7.37 1.18 13.37
C LYS A 146 -6.41 2.22 13.92
N VAL A 147 -6.74 3.50 13.78
CA VAL A 147 -5.92 4.61 14.28
C VAL A 147 -6.63 5.39 15.37
N LEU A 148 -5.82 5.84 16.35
CA LEU A 148 -6.30 6.71 17.42
C LEU A 148 -6.60 8.13 16.94
N ARG A 149 -5.91 8.58 15.91
CA ARG A 149 -6.06 9.90 15.29
C ARG A 149 -5.75 9.80 13.81
N GLY A 150 -6.38 10.63 12.99
CA GLY A 150 -6.09 10.71 11.56
C GLY A 150 -7.30 10.42 10.69
N SER A 151 -7.05 9.99 9.48
CA SER A 151 -8.09 9.67 8.52
C SER A 151 -8.70 8.31 8.85
N HIS A 152 -10.02 8.21 8.83
CA HIS A 152 -10.76 6.96 9.05
C HIS A 152 -11.26 6.36 7.74
N ASP A 153 -10.84 6.90 6.57
CA ASP A 153 -11.19 6.34 5.28
C ASP A 153 -10.32 5.12 4.93
N GLY A 154 -10.94 4.08 4.43
CA GLY A 154 -10.30 2.88 3.91
C GLY A 154 -10.45 2.73 2.40
N PHE A 155 -9.61 1.91 1.78
CA PHE A 155 -9.82 1.45 0.42
C PHE A 155 -11.09 0.59 0.33
N VAL A 156 -11.63 0.51 -0.88
CA VAL A 156 -12.85 -0.27 -1.20
C VAL A 156 -12.55 -1.21 -2.37
N GLU A 157 -13.49 -2.06 -2.71
CA GLU A 157 -13.34 -3.05 -3.78
C GLU A 157 -13.19 -2.42 -5.18
N SER A 158 -13.61 -1.18 -5.37
CA SER A 158 -13.53 -0.48 -6.67
C SER A 158 -12.19 0.20 -6.87
N ILE A 159 -11.41 -0.26 -7.85
CA ILE A 159 -10.11 0.32 -8.23
C ILE A 159 -10.22 1.81 -8.58
N MET A 160 -11.32 2.24 -9.21
CA MET A 160 -11.54 3.63 -9.59
C MET A 160 -11.72 4.53 -8.36
N LYS A 161 -12.47 4.06 -7.34
CA LYS A 161 -12.63 4.79 -6.08
C LYS A 161 -11.31 4.85 -5.31
N ASN A 162 -10.54 3.78 -5.33
CA ASN A 162 -9.22 3.72 -4.68
C ASN A 162 -8.21 4.67 -5.36
N ALA A 163 -8.22 4.73 -6.68
CA ALA A 163 -7.45 5.70 -7.46
C ALA A 163 -7.83 7.14 -7.10
N ALA A 164 -9.11 7.42 -6.99
CA ALA A 164 -9.63 8.73 -6.60
C ALA A 164 -9.19 9.12 -5.16
N LEU A 165 -9.19 8.18 -4.20
CA LEU A 165 -8.73 8.44 -2.84
C LEU A 165 -7.24 8.85 -2.79
N LEU A 166 -6.38 8.22 -3.59
CA LEU A 166 -4.97 8.61 -3.71
C LEU A 166 -4.81 9.94 -4.42
N ARG A 167 -5.48 10.15 -5.55
CA ARG A 167 -5.43 11.40 -6.32
C ARG A 167 -5.89 12.61 -5.48
N ARG A 168 -6.90 12.44 -4.63
CA ARG A 168 -7.38 13.49 -3.73
C ARG A 168 -6.30 13.98 -2.75
N ARG A 169 -5.41 13.06 -2.32
CA ARG A 169 -4.33 13.36 -1.37
C ARG A 169 -3.08 13.87 -2.09
N ILE A 170 -2.79 13.35 -3.29
CA ILE A 170 -1.64 13.72 -4.10
C ILE A 170 -2.12 14.45 -5.36
N ARG A 171 -2.13 15.77 -5.31
CA ARG A 171 -2.57 16.63 -6.41
C ARG A 171 -1.38 17.05 -7.30
N ASP A 172 -0.41 16.15 -7.47
CA ASP A 172 0.76 16.36 -8.30
C ASP A 172 0.49 15.80 -9.70
N PRO A 173 0.76 16.55 -10.79
CA PRO A 173 0.60 16.07 -12.17
C PRO A 173 1.55 14.90 -12.51
N ARG A 174 2.62 14.71 -11.74
CA ARG A 174 3.55 13.58 -11.88
C ARG A 174 3.04 12.27 -11.27
N LEU A 175 1.93 12.31 -10.53
CA LEU A 175 1.27 11.10 -10.07
C LEU A 175 0.67 10.36 -11.26
N THR A 176 1.17 9.17 -11.53
CA THR A 176 0.72 8.30 -12.61
C THR A 176 0.01 7.09 -12.02
N LEU A 177 -1.15 6.81 -12.57
CA LEU A 177 -1.99 5.64 -12.30
C LEU A 177 -2.06 4.83 -13.58
N GLU A 178 -1.11 3.89 -13.75
CA GLU A 178 -0.97 3.07 -14.94
C GLU A 178 -1.86 1.84 -14.84
N GLY A 179 -2.91 1.76 -15.67
CA GLY A 179 -3.81 0.64 -15.73
C GLY A 179 -3.25 -0.50 -16.58
N LEU A 180 -3.36 -1.72 -16.07
CA LEU A 180 -2.99 -2.97 -16.74
C LEU A 180 -4.11 -3.98 -16.58
N GLU A 181 -4.24 -4.91 -17.54
CA GLU A 181 -5.15 -6.03 -17.46
C GLU A 181 -4.34 -7.32 -17.32
N VAL A 182 -4.70 -8.16 -16.33
CA VAL A 182 -3.95 -9.37 -15.98
C VAL A 182 -4.86 -10.58 -15.83
N GLY A 183 -4.32 -11.77 -16.14
CA GLY A 183 -5.04 -13.03 -16.07
C GLY A 183 -5.76 -13.40 -17.36
N GLY A 184 -5.47 -14.60 -17.89
CA GLY A 184 -5.96 -15.05 -19.21
C GLY A 184 -7.47 -15.28 -19.31
N ARG A 185 -8.18 -15.48 -18.19
CA ARG A 185 -9.64 -15.64 -18.12
C ARG A 185 -10.34 -14.60 -17.27
N SER A 186 -9.66 -14.13 -16.21
CA SER A 186 -10.25 -13.17 -15.27
C SER A 186 -10.26 -11.74 -15.81
N HIS A 187 -9.32 -11.40 -16.72
CA HIS A 187 -9.16 -10.04 -17.27
C HIS A 187 -9.25 -8.98 -16.16
N ALA A 188 -8.56 -9.24 -15.02
CA ALA A 188 -8.65 -8.39 -13.86
C ALA A 188 -7.92 -7.07 -14.09
N ASN A 189 -8.58 -5.96 -13.76
CA ASN A 189 -7.95 -4.66 -13.81
C ASN A 189 -7.01 -4.48 -12.61
N VAL A 190 -5.78 -4.07 -12.89
CA VAL A 190 -4.80 -3.68 -11.89
C VAL A 190 -4.23 -2.31 -12.23
N ALA A 191 -3.77 -1.57 -11.24
CA ALA A 191 -3.15 -0.27 -11.47
C ALA A 191 -1.88 -0.11 -10.66
N LEU A 192 -0.80 0.35 -11.32
CA LEU A 192 0.42 0.81 -10.67
C LEU A 192 0.30 2.31 -10.40
N CYS A 193 0.39 2.70 -9.14
CA CYS A 193 0.36 4.09 -8.71
C CYS A 193 1.75 4.50 -8.20
N TYR A 194 2.32 5.55 -8.78
CA TYR A 194 3.66 6.04 -8.46
C TYR A 194 3.86 7.50 -8.85
N LEU A 195 4.89 8.15 -8.27
CA LEU A 195 5.37 9.46 -8.71
C LEU A 195 6.50 9.29 -9.73
N GLU A 196 6.35 9.87 -10.92
CA GLU A 196 7.31 9.72 -12.04
C GLU A 196 8.73 10.18 -11.69
N ASP A 197 8.87 11.17 -10.82
CA ASP A 197 10.18 11.75 -10.44
C ASP A 197 10.84 11.07 -9.24
N LYS A 198 10.11 10.20 -8.51
CA LYS A 198 10.61 9.54 -7.30
C LYS A 198 10.72 8.02 -7.41
N ALA A 199 9.82 7.40 -8.16
CA ALA A 199 9.80 5.95 -8.29
C ALA A 199 11.05 5.43 -9.00
N ASP A 200 11.61 4.32 -8.50
CA ASP A 200 12.74 3.65 -9.12
C ASP A 200 12.30 3.04 -10.47
N PRO A 201 12.89 3.50 -11.61
CA PRO A 201 12.51 3.00 -12.93
C PRO A 201 12.73 1.49 -13.09
N GLU A 202 13.74 0.94 -12.43
CA GLU A 202 14.05 -0.49 -12.49
C GLU A 202 13.01 -1.32 -11.74
N LEU A 203 12.53 -0.82 -10.59
CA LEU A 203 11.42 -1.42 -9.85
C LEU A 203 10.15 -1.47 -10.71
N LEU A 204 9.81 -0.35 -11.37
CA LEU A 204 8.65 -0.27 -12.25
C LEU A 204 8.76 -1.24 -13.43
N ARG A 205 9.95 -1.32 -14.07
CA ARG A 205 10.20 -2.25 -15.17
C ARG A 205 9.96 -3.70 -14.71
N GLN A 206 10.54 -4.09 -13.57
CA GLN A 206 10.39 -5.43 -13.02
C GLN A 206 8.93 -5.76 -12.70
N LEU A 207 8.18 -4.82 -12.11
CA LEU A 207 6.76 -5.01 -11.81
C LEU A 207 5.93 -5.21 -13.09
N ARG A 208 6.12 -4.34 -14.09
CA ARG A 208 5.42 -4.45 -15.39
C ARG A 208 5.70 -5.79 -16.07
N GLU A 209 6.98 -6.17 -16.17
CA GLU A 209 7.37 -7.42 -16.80
C GLU A 209 6.74 -8.63 -16.10
N LYS A 210 6.76 -8.65 -14.76
CA LYS A 210 6.17 -9.75 -14.01
C LYS A 210 4.65 -9.79 -14.14
N LEU A 211 3.96 -8.67 -14.12
CA LEU A 211 2.51 -8.59 -14.30
C LEU A 211 2.08 -9.00 -15.71
N LEU A 212 2.76 -8.52 -16.74
CA LEU A 212 2.43 -8.82 -18.14
C LEU A 212 2.74 -10.26 -18.54
N HIS A 213 3.80 -10.86 -17.96
CA HIS A 213 4.20 -12.25 -18.28
C HIS A 213 3.63 -13.27 -17.29
N MET A 214 2.75 -12.86 -16.42
CA MET A 214 2.11 -13.72 -15.43
C MET A 214 1.21 -14.76 -16.10
N GLN A 215 1.56 -16.04 -15.96
CA GLN A 215 0.79 -17.16 -16.54
C GLN A 215 -0.27 -17.66 -15.57
N ILE A 216 -1.26 -16.82 -15.24
CA ILE A 216 -2.41 -17.23 -14.44
C ILE A 216 -3.69 -17.13 -15.28
N ASN A 217 -4.50 -18.19 -15.23
CA ASN A 217 -5.80 -18.19 -15.90
C ASN A 217 -6.87 -17.41 -15.11
N SER A 218 -6.81 -17.44 -13.79
CA SER A 218 -7.81 -16.81 -12.92
C SER A 218 -7.18 -16.20 -11.69
N ILE A 219 -7.58 -14.97 -11.36
CA ILE A 219 -7.21 -14.26 -10.14
C ILE A 219 -8.39 -14.39 -9.16
N ALA A 220 -8.56 -15.60 -8.62
CA ALA A 220 -9.69 -15.90 -7.74
C ALA A 220 -9.53 -15.29 -6.34
N MET A 221 -8.32 -15.23 -5.82
CA MET A 221 -7.95 -14.66 -4.50
C MET A 221 -7.31 -13.27 -4.64
N SER A 222 -7.71 -12.51 -5.65
CA SER A 222 -7.27 -11.14 -5.91
C SER A 222 -5.75 -10.93 -5.69
N GLN A 223 -5.36 -10.22 -4.66
CA GLN A 223 -3.97 -9.87 -4.36
C GLN A 223 -3.07 -11.08 -4.07
N GLU A 224 -3.57 -12.11 -3.37
CA GLU A 224 -2.77 -13.30 -3.05
C GLU A 224 -2.43 -14.08 -4.31
N SER A 225 -3.38 -14.21 -5.26
CA SER A 225 -3.12 -14.86 -6.54
C SER A 225 -2.01 -14.15 -7.33
N ILE A 226 -1.98 -12.82 -7.29
CA ILE A 226 -0.91 -12.03 -7.93
C ILE A 226 0.40 -12.19 -7.17
N ALA A 227 0.37 -12.09 -5.82
CA ALA A 227 1.57 -12.24 -4.99
C ALA A 227 2.25 -13.61 -5.23
N GLU A 228 1.47 -14.69 -5.21
CA GLU A 228 1.98 -16.04 -5.48
C GLU A 228 2.54 -16.19 -6.90
N ALA A 229 1.87 -15.61 -7.89
CA ALA A 229 2.30 -15.72 -9.29
C ALA A 229 3.60 -15.01 -9.61
N ILE A 230 3.81 -13.83 -9.01
CA ILE A 230 5.03 -13.06 -9.21
C ILE A 230 6.12 -13.40 -8.21
N ALA A 231 5.78 -14.19 -7.16
CA ALA A 231 6.74 -14.61 -6.13
C ALA A 231 7.79 -15.56 -6.69
N PRO A 232 9.06 -15.42 -6.28
CA PRO A 232 10.04 -16.45 -6.52
C PRO A 232 9.64 -17.75 -5.80
N SER A 233 9.89 -18.91 -6.44
CA SER A 233 9.57 -20.22 -5.88
C SER A 233 10.40 -20.51 -4.61
N GLN A 234 9.90 -20.06 -3.46
CA GLN A 234 10.48 -20.26 -2.12
C GLN A 234 9.36 -20.60 -1.13
N TRP A 235 8.61 -21.68 -1.38
CA TRP A 235 7.48 -22.13 -0.57
C TRP A 235 7.86 -22.46 0.90
N TRP A 236 9.13 -22.85 1.11
CA TRP A 236 9.68 -23.21 2.44
C TRP A 236 10.06 -21.99 3.30
N ASN A 237 10.06 -20.78 2.73
CA ASN A 237 10.43 -19.56 3.44
C ASN A 237 9.17 -18.84 3.97
N PRO A 238 8.97 -18.79 5.30
CA PRO A 238 7.76 -18.24 5.90
C PRO A 238 7.73 -16.71 5.94
N PHE A 239 8.83 -16.01 5.61
CA PHE A 239 8.87 -14.57 5.69
C PHE A 239 8.02 -13.91 4.59
N PRO A 240 7.16 -12.92 4.96
CA PRO A 240 6.31 -12.23 4.00
C PRO A 240 7.14 -11.48 2.98
N LYS A 241 6.72 -11.53 1.71
CA LYS A 241 7.41 -10.91 0.58
C LYS A 241 6.69 -9.69 0.03
N THR A 242 5.49 -9.41 0.53
CA THR A 242 4.62 -8.29 0.20
C THR A 242 4.14 -7.61 1.45
N ARG A 243 3.87 -6.32 1.36
CA ARG A 243 3.22 -5.53 2.39
C ARG A 243 1.89 -5.03 1.86
N TYR A 244 0.84 -5.18 2.63
CA TYR A 244 -0.50 -4.75 2.30
C TYR A 244 -0.93 -3.57 3.17
N THR A 245 -1.84 -2.77 2.66
CA THR A 245 -2.53 -1.74 3.45
C THR A 245 -3.93 -1.49 2.91
N GLU A 246 -4.89 -1.34 3.81
CA GLU A 246 -6.26 -0.94 3.51
C GLU A 246 -6.42 0.59 3.62
N ARG A 247 -5.35 1.30 3.97
CA ARG A 247 -5.36 2.71 4.30
C ARG A 247 -4.79 3.60 3.20
N PRO A 248 -5.61 4.52 2.66
CA PRO A 248 -5.15 5.47 1.64
C PRO A 248 -4.07 6.45 2.13
N ASP A 249 -4.05 6.80 3.43
CA ASP A 249 -3.01 7.68 3.99
C ASP A 249 -1.63 7.00 4.02
N VAL A 250 -1.56 5.70 4.39
CA VAL A 250 -0.33 4.90 4.33
C VAL A 250 0.18 4.78 2.90
N ALA A 251 -0.71 4.40 1.96
CA ALA A 251 -0.36 4.28 0.56
C ALA A 251 0.12 5.62 -0.03
N THR A 252 -0.52 6.73 0.36
CA THR A 252 -0.10 8.08 -0.04
C THR A 252 1.30 8.41 0.47
N ALA A 253 1.59 8.14 1.76
CA ALA A 253 2.91 8.38 2.34
C ALA A 253 3.99 7.57 1.60
N SER A 254 3.75 6.28 1.33
CA SER A 254 4.64 5.42 0.57
C SER A 254 4.91 5.95 -0.84
N VAL A 255 3.88 6.37 -1.59
CA VAL A 255 4.05 6.97 -2.93
C VAL A 255 4.86 8.26 -2.86
N MET A 256 4.64 9.09 -1.85
CA MET A 256 5.42 10.33 -1.64
C MET A 256 6.89 10.06 -1.29
N GLU A 257 7.22 8.92 -0.72
CA GLU A 257 8.58 8.44 -0.46
C GLU A 257 9.25 7.82 -1.71
N GLY A 258 8.48 7.52 -2.76
CA GLY A 258 8.97 6.93 -4.01
C GLY A 258 8.63 5.45 -4.17
N ASP A 259 7.83 4.88 -3.27
CA ASP A 259 7.33 3.52 -3.39
C ASP A 259 6.29 3.43 -4.53
N VAL A 260 6.08 2.22 -5.02
CA VAL A 260 5.06 1.89 -6.01
C VAL A 260 3.93 1.14 -5.33
N VAL A 261 2.70 1.60 -5.54
CA VAL A 261 1.50 0.97 -5.01
C VAL A 261 0.81 0.20 -6.13
N LEU A 262 0.52 -1.08 -5.92
CA LEU A 262 -0.27 -1.91 -6.81
C LEU A 262 -1.68 -2.05 -6.25
N MET A 263 -2.66 -1.54 -6.99
CA MET A 263 -4.09 -1.70 -6.72
C MET A 263 -4.64 -2.81 -7.60
N ILE A 264 -5.58 -3.57 -7.07
CA ILE A 264 -6.24 -4.66 -7.76
C ILE A 264 -7.75 -4.45 -7.60
N ASP A 265 -8.49 -4.60 -8.67
CA ASP A 265 -9.95 -4.49 -8.63
C ASP A 265 -10.56 -5.61 -7.77
N ASN A 266 -11.70 -5.34 -7.17
CA ASN A 266 -12.39 -6.23 -6.22
C ASN A 266 -11.59 -6.52 -4.93
N THR A 267 -10.69 -5.59 -4.52
CA THR A 267 -9.89 -5.75 -3.32
C THR A 267 -9.82 -4.45 -2.52
N PRO A 268 -10.18 -4.47 -1.21
CA PRO A 268 -10.15 -3.27 -0.36
C PRO A 268 -8.75 -2.98 0.21
N SER A 269 -7.71 -3.60 -0.33
CA SER A 269 -6.34 -3.37 0.09
C SER A 269 -5.41 -3.24 -1.11
N VAL A 270 -4.25 -2.62 -0.89
CA VAL A 270 -3.24 -2.40 -1.91
C VAL A 270 -1.89 -2.96 -1.48
N MET A 271 -1.07 -3.34 -2.45
CA MET A 271 0.28 -3.87 -2.22
C MET A 271 1.31 -2.75 -2.36
N LEU A 272 2.29 -2.70 -1.46
CA LEU A 272 3.35 -1.69 -1.41
C LEU A 272 4.70 -2.29 -1.83
N PHE A 273 5.42 -1.63 -2.73
CA PHE A 273 6.73 -2.03 -3.22
C PHE A 273 7.73 -0.87 -3.19
N PRO A 274 9.02 -1.11 -2.85
CA PRO A 274 9.64 -2.40 -2.48
C PRO A 274 9.28 -2.85 -1.07
N CYS A 275 9.36 -4.16 -0.82
CA CYS A 275 9.12 -4.75 0.48
C CYS A 275 10.45 -5.17 1.14
N THR A 276 10.74 -4.60 2.32
CA THR A 276 11.91 -4.97 3.15
C THR A 276 11.45 -5.38 4.54
N ILE A 277 12.27 -6.17 5.25
CA ILE A 277 11.93 -6.65 6.60
C ILE A 277 11.63 -5.49 7.58
N PHE A 278 12.32 -4.35 7.43
CA PHE A 278 12.16 -3.20 8.31
C PHE A 278 10.80 -2.49 8.14
N ARG A 279 10.23 -2.53 6.92
CA ARG A 279 8.94 -1.93 6.61
C ARG A 279 7.77 -2.62 7.35
N PHE A 280 7.95 -3.86 7.81
CA PHE A 280 6.94 -4.55 8.63
C PHE A 280 6.89 -4.05 10.08
N ALA A 281 7.94 -3.38 10.56
CA ALA A 281 7.96 -2.77 11.88
C ALA A 281 7.37 -1.34 11.90
N GLU A 282 7.09 -0.75 10.73
CA GLU A 282 6.47 0.57 10.61
C GLU A 282 4.95 0.47 10.82
N GLU A 283 4.41 1.40 11.60
CA GLU A 283 2.98 1.53 11.83
C GLU A 283 2.53 2.98 11.64
N ILE A 284 1.32 3.15 11.09
CA ILE A 284 0.78 4.47 10.79
C ILE A 284 0.61 5.35 12.02
N ASN A 285 0.25 4.75 13.17
CA ASN A 285 0.10 5.49 14.42
C ASN A 285 1.37 6.23 14.82
N ASP A 286 2.56 5.71 14.48
CA ASP A 286 3.84 6.35 14.76
C ASP A 286 3.95 7.71 14.07
N TYR A 287 3.28 7.90 12.92
CA TYR A 287 3.28 9.16 12.17
C TYR A 287 2.36 10.22 12.77
N TYR A 288 1.38 9.83 13.56
CA TYR A 288 0.45 10.76 14.23
C TYR A 288 0.95 11.21 15.60
N PHE A 289 1.98 10.58 16.15
CA PHE A 289 2.65 11.00 17.38
C PHE A 289 3.82 11.99 17.10
N PRO A 290 4.26 12.76 18.11
CA PRO A 290 5.50 13.52 18.00
C PRO A 290 6.67 12.63 17.55
N PRO A 291 7.64 13.15 16.75
CA PRO A 291 8.70 12.32 16.16
C PRO A 291 9.50 11.48 17.16
N LEU A 292 9.74 12.00 18.37
CA LEU A 292 10.42 11.28 19.44
C LEU A 292 9.62 10.05 19.90
N VAL A 293 8.30 10.22 20.10
CA VAL A 293 7.41 9.15 20.57
C VAL A 293 7.24 8.09 19.48
N GLY A 294 7.04 8.51 18.22
CA GLY A 294 6.97 7.57 17.10
C GLY A 294 8.23 6.75 16.93
N SER A 295 9.42 7.38 17.00
CA SER A 295 10.70 6.66 16.96
C SER A 295 10.87 5.70 18.15
N TYR A 296 10.45 6.08 19.35
CA TYR A 296 10.47 5.21 20.53
C TYR A 296 9.59 3.97 20.32
N LEU A 297 8.35 4.14 19.86
CA LEU A 297 7.42 3.02 19.61
C LEU A 297 7.95 2.07 18.54
N GLN A 298 8.54 2.59 17.49
CA GLN A 298 9.17 1.78 16.44
C GLN A 298 10.33 0.94 16.98
N ILE A 299 11.21 1.53 17.81
CA ILE A 299 12.31 0.81 18.46
C ILE A 299 11.76 -0.27 19.40
N VAL A 300 10.76 0.05 20.22
CA VAL A 300 10.10 -0.93 21.11
C VAL A 300 9.56 -2.09 20.31
N ARG A 301 8.89 -1.85 19.18
CA ARG A 301 8.33 -2.90 18.32
C ARG A 301 9.42 -3.81 17.74
N MET A 302 10.56 -3.24 17.32
CA MET A 302 11.70 -4.04 16.87
C MET A 302 12.30 -4.88 18.00
N ILE A 303 12.43 -4.33 19.20
CA ILE A 303 12.91 -5.07 20.38
C ILE A 303 11.92 -6.20 20.71
N VAL A 304 10.62 -5.92 20.72
CA VAL A 304 9.58 -6.93 20.98
C VAL A 304 9.63 -8.06 19.94
N LEU A 305 9.85 -7.75 18.67
CA LEU A 305 10.02 -8.78 17.62
C LEU A 305 11.21 -9.70 17.92
N LEU A 306 12.34 -9.15 18.32
CA LEU A 306 13.53 -9.92 18.70
C LEU A 306 13.29 -10.73 19.98
N LEU A 307 12.66 -10.14 21.00
CA LEU A 307 12.31 -10.84 22.23
C LEU A 307 11.35 -12.01 21.95
N THR A 308 10.38 -11.81 21.06
CA THR A 308 9.45 -12.88 20.64
C THR A 308 10.19 -14.08 20.04
N LEU A 309 11.29 -13.85 19.32
CA LEU A 309 12.11 -14.92 18.76
C LEU A 309 12.98 -15.63 19.80
N PHE A 310 13.58 -14.88 20.74
CA PHE A 310 14.68 -15.39 21.57
C PHE A 310 14.31 -15.71 23.01
N VAL A 311 13.27 -15.10 23.60
CA VAL A 311 12.98 -15.23 25.05
C VAL A 311 12.74 -16.69 25.44
N THR A 312 11.83 -17.38 24.78
CA THR A 312 11.51 -18.78 25.13
C THR A 312 12.63 -19.76 24.79
N PRO A 313 13.32 -19.70 23.63
CA PRO A 313 14.47 -20.56 23.36
C PRO A 313 15.64 -20.35 24.32
N LEU A 314 15.96 -19.09 24.64
CA LEU A 314 17.03 -18.79 25.57
C LEU A 314 16.70 -19.26 26.98
N TRP A 315 15.46 -18.99 27.45
CA TRP A 315 15.01 -19.50 28.76
C TRP A 315 15.04 -21.03 28.82
N TYR A 316 14.54 -21.72 27.79
CA TYR A 316 14.58 -23.18 27.72
C TYR A 316 16.01 -23.74 27.79
N LEU A 317 16.96 -23.08 27.10
CA LEU A 317 18.38 -23.45 27.12
C LEU A 317 18.97 -23.27 28.53
N LEU A 318 18.68 -22.16 29.21
CA LEU A 318 19.16 -21.86 30.56
C LEU A 318 18.62 -22.86 31.61
N VAL A 319 17.36 -23.26 31.48
CA VAL A 319 16.75 -24.27 32.37
C VAL A 319 17.34 -25.65 32.13
N LYS A 320 17.67 -25.98 30.87
CA LYS A 320 18.26 -27.29 30.51
C LYS A 320 19.71 -27.46 31.01
N ASP A 321 20.49 -26.34 31.01
CA ASP A 321 21.90 -26.33 31.50
C ASP A 321 22.10 -25.24 32.55
N PRO A 322 21.73 -25.52 33.81
CA PRO A 322 21.82 -24.55 34.90
C PRO A 322 23.24 -24.35 35.44
N ALA A 323 24.23 -25.17 35.03
CA ALA A 323 25.56 -25.20 35.64
C ALA A 323 26.36 -23.88 35.47
N GLY A 324 26.05 -23.07 34.45
CA GLY A 324 26.66 -21.76 34.18
C GLY A 324 25.85 -20.58 34.69
N LEU A 325 24.70 -20.76 35.34
CA LEU A 325 23.79 -19.68 35.67
C LEU A 325 24.26 -18.91 36.92
N HIS A 326 24.38 -17.58 36.76
CA HIS A 326 24.72 -16.70 37.87
C HIS A 326 23.59 -16.71 38.93
N GLU A 327 23.96 -16.60 40.22
CA GLU A 327 23.02 -16.70 41.34
C GLU A 327 21.82 -15.75 41.23
N SER A 328 22.01 -14.57 40.68
CA SER A 328 20.94 -13.57 40.43
C SER A 328 19.89 -14.02 39.40
N LEU A 329 20.16 -15.06 38.61
CA LEU A 329 19.27 -15.54 37.56
C LEU A 329 18.60 -16.88 37.96
N ARG A 330 18.86 -17.37 39.18
CA ARG A 330 18.26 -18.64 39.67
C ARG A 330 16.72 -18.62 39.71
N PHE A 331 16.10 -17.46 39.84
CA PHE A 331 14.64 -17.30 39.77
C PHE A 331 14.03 -17.72 38.41
N LEU A 332 14.88 -17.90 37.37
CA LEU A 332 14.44 -18.42 36.07
C LEU A 332 14.28 -19.94 36.05
N LEU A 333 14.83 -20.65 37.06
CA LEU A 333 14.79 -22.08 37.12
C LEU A 333 13.42 -22.54 37.65
N ILE A 334 13.01 -23.71 37.21
CA ILE A 334 11.77 -24.36 37.63
C ILE A 334 12.00 -25.07 38.96
N GLU A 335 11.22 -24.75 39.97
CA GLU A 335 11.28 -25.37 41.30
C GLU A 335 10.25 -26.52 41.44
N ASP A 336 9.16 -26.46 40.66
CA ASP A 336 8.06 -27.41 40.73
C ASP A 336 8.34 -28.70 39.95
N GLU A 337 7.83 -29.83 40.47
CA GLU A 337 7.83 -31.11 39.75
C GLU A 337 6.80 -31.09 38.62
N TYR A 338 7.18 -31.60 37.45
CA TYR A 338 6.30 -31.70 36.29
C TYR A 338 6.39 -33.06 35.60
N TYR A 339 5.25 -33.53 35.03
CA TYR A 339 5.19 -34.84 34.37
C TYR A 339 5.48 -34.77 32.87
N VAL A 340 5.16 -33.65 32.22
CA VAL A 340 5.33 -33.46 30.76
C VAL A 340 6.69 -32.82 30.49
N PRO A 341 7.50 -33.35 29.57
CA PRO A 341 8.76 -32.72 29.19
C PRO A 341 8.58 -31.26 28.79
N LEU A 342 9.49 -30.37 29.22
CA LEU A 342 9.37 -28.92 29.05
C LEU A 342 9.20 -28.50 27.59
N ILE A 343 9.92 -29.16 26.67
CA ILE A 343 9.77 -28.90 25.24
C ILE A 343 8.34 -29.17 24.75
N LEU A 344 7.71 -30.24 25.22
CA LEU A 344 6.33 -30.57 24.86
C LEU A 344 5.35 -29.55 25.43
N GLN A 345 5.60 -29.05 26.65
CA GLN A 345 4.77 -28.02 27.26
C GLN A 345 4.81 -26.73 26.39
N LEU A 346 6.02 -26.28 25.99
CA LEU A 346 6.19 -25.11 25.14
C LEU A 346 5.48 -25.27 23.78
N LEU A 347 5.67 -26.40 23.10
CA LEU A 347 5.01 -26.66 21.82
C LEU A 347 3.49 -26.81 21.94
N LEU A 348 3.01 -27.40 23.04
CA LEU A 348 1.58 -27.55 23.33
C LEU A 348 0.93 -26.19 23.54
N VAL A 349 1.54 -25.31 24.32
CA VAL A 349 1.00 -23.95 24.55
C VAL A 349 1.02 -23.12 23.25
N GLU A 350 2.06 -23.27 22.40
CA GLU A 350 2.06 -22.66 21.05
C GLU A 350 0.86 -23.11 20.22
N LEU A 351 0.56 -24.42 20.23
CA LEU A 351 -0.59 -24.96 19.51
C LEU A 351 -1.91 -24.45 20.11
N ILE A 352 -2.02 -24.38 21.44
CA ILE A 352 -3.21 -23.85 22.11
C ILE A 352 -3.46 -22.39 21.72
N ILE A 353 -2.42 -21.56 21.69
CA ILE A 353 -2.52 -20.16 21.24
C ILE A 353 -3.04 -20.08 19.80
N ASP A 354 -2.58 -20.95 18.90
CA ASP A 354 -3.10 -20.98 17.52
C ASP A 354 -4.56 -21.42 17.46
N VAL A 355 -4.91 -22.44 18.20
CA VAL A 355 -6.32 -22.90 18.29
C VAL A 355 -7.22 -21.79 18.80
N LEU A 356 -6.78 -21.05 19.83
CA LEU A 356 -7.53 -19.89 20.34
C LEU A 356 -7.67 -18.78 19.28
N LYS A 357 -6.62 -18.50 18.53
CA LYS A 357 -6.67 -17.53 17.40
C LYS A 357 -7.64 -17.98 16.32
N LEU A 358 -7.56 -19.24 15.89
CA LEU A 358 -8.47 -19.80 14.89
C LEU A 358 -9.93 -19.82 15.39
N ALA A 359 -10.14 -20.13 16.66
CA ALA A 359 -11.47 -20.09 17.26
C ALA A 359 -12.04 -18.66 17.28
N SER A 360 -11.20 -17.64 17.58
CA SER A 360 -11.64 -16.25 17.61
C SER A 360 -12.06 -15.72 16.25
N LEU A 361 -11.43 -16.20 15.16
CA LEU A 361 -11.81 -15.82 13.78
C LEU A 361 -13.17 -16.38 13.35
N ASN A 362 -13.59 -17.52 13.92
CA ASN A 362 -14.81 -18.21 13.56
C ASN A 362 -15.97 -17.97 14.56
N THR A 363 -15.72 -17.23 15.63
CA THR A 363 -16.70 -17.00 16.70
C THR A 363 -17.27 -15.57 16.57
N PRO A 364 -18.62 -15.40 16.67
CA PRO A 364 -19.21 -14.07 16.74
C PRO A 364 -18.64 -13.25 17.90
N ASP A 365 -18.42 -11.96 17.71
CA ASP A 365 -17.78 -11.05 18.68
C ASP A 365 -18.38 -11.12 20.09
N ALA A 366 -19.70 -11.30 20.19
CA ALA A 366 -20.42 -11.41 21.45
C ALA A 366 -20.00 -12.62 22.30
N LEU A 367 -19.52 -13.70 21.69
CA LEU A 367 -19.11 -14.94 22.36
C LEU A 367 -17.59 -15.07 22.49
N SER A 368 -16.84 -14.37 21.70
CA SER A 368 -15.36 -14.44 21.64
C SER A 368 -14.72 -14.18 23.00
N ASN A 369 -15.18 -13.14 23.72
CA ASN A 369 -14.68 -12.81 25.05
C ASN A 369 -14.94 -13.94 26.08
N SER A 370 -16.11 -14.56 26.03
CA SER A 370 -16.50 -15.64 26.97
C SER A 370 -15.67 -16.91 26.72
N PHE A 371 -15.45 -17.29 25.45
CA PHE A 371 -14.61 -18.44 25.10
C PHE A 371 -13.14 -18.21 25.46
N SER A 372 -12.62 -17.01 25.25
CA SER A 372 -11.24 -16.66 25.63
C SER A 372 -11.04 -16.75 27.15
N MET A 373 -12.02 -16.29 27.94
CA MET A 373 -11.96 -16.34 29.40
C MET A 373 -12.05 -17.77 29.94
N LEU A 374 -12.96 -18.60 29.39
CA LEU A 374 -13.07 -20.02 29.73
C LEU A 374 -11.80 -20.78 29.33
N GLY A 375 -11.26 -20.54 28.16
CA GLY A 375 -10.02 -21.17 27.71
C GLY A 375 -8.84 -20.84 28.63
N ALA A 376 -8.68 -19.58 29.03
CA ALA A 376 -7.63 -19.14 29.92
C ALA A 376 -7.77 -19.79 31.32
N LEU A 377 -8.98 -19.88 31.88
CA LEU A 377 -9.24 -20.46 33.19
C LEU A 377 -8.99 -21.98 33.16
N ILE A 378 -9.55 -22.69 32.19
CA ILE A 378 -9.43 -24.16 32.12
C ILE A 378 -7.99 -24.58 31.83
N LEU A 379 -7.31 -23.91 30.89
CA LEU A 379 -5.95 -24.28 30.51
C LEU A 379 -4.89 -23.77 31.48
N GLY A 380 -5.11 -22.63 32.15
CA GLY A 380 -4.17 -22.07 33.11
C GLY A 380 -4.22 -22.87 34.45
N ASP A 381 -5.28 -22.73 35.19
CA ASP A 381 -5.34 -23.27 36.57
C ASP A 381 -5.33 -24.78 36.62
N PHE A 382 -6.15 -25.47 35.81
CA PHE A 382 -6.24 -26.91 35.87
C PHE A 382 -5.00 -27.64 35.31
N ALA A 383 -4.36 -27.09 34.24
CA ALA A 383 -3.17 -27.71 33.71
C ALA A 383 -1.96 -27.59 34.65
N VAL A 384 -1.87 -26.50 35.41
CA VAL A 384 -0.85 -26.31 36.45
C VAL A 384 -1.14 -27.21 37.65
N GLN A 385 -2.39 -27.27 38.14
CA GLN A 385 -2.76 -28.17 39.25
C GLN A 385 -2.54 -29.63 38.90
N ALA A 386 -2.76 -30.04 37.66
CA ALA A 386 -2.49 -31.38 37.15
C ALA A 386 -0.99 -31.65 36.89
N ARG A 387 -0.11 -30.69 37.11
CA ARG A 387 1.35 -30.74 36.81
C ARG A 387 1.67 -31.05 35.33
N TRP A 388 0.76 -30.70 34.44
CA TRP A 388 0.97 -30.82 33.00
C TRP A 388 1.77 -29.65 32.44
N LEU A 389 1.52 -28.45 32.99
CA LEU A 389 2.22 -27.22 32.65
C LEU A 389 2.82 -26.63 33.93
N VAL A 390 4.02 -26.05 33.78
CA VAL A 390 4.64 -25.25 34.85
C VAL A 390 4.25 -23.78 34.68
N PRO A 391 4.11 -23.01 35.79
CA PRO A 391 3.73 -21.60 35.74
C PRO A 391 4.65 -20.73 34.85
N GLU A 392 5.95 -21.02 34.87
CA GLU A 392 6.97 -20.27 34.10
C GLU A 392 6.73 -20.40 32.60
N VAL A 393 6.35 -21.60 32.11
CA VAL A 393 5.99 -21.77 30.67
C VAL A 393 4.81 -20.87 30.33
N LEU A 394 3.79 -20.79 31.19
CA LEU A 394 2.63 -19.94 30.92
C LEU A 394 3.00 -18.46 30.90
N VAL A 395 3.87 -18.01 31.82
CA VAL A 395 4.33 -16.59 31.86
C VAL A 395 5.08 -16.22 30.59
N TYR A 396 6.09 -17.03 30.18
CA TYR A 396 6.85 -16.74 28.96
C TYR A 396 6.00 -16.83 27.69
N MET A 397 5.10 -17.79 27.64
CA MET A 397 4.22 -17.95 26.48
C MET A 397 3.12 -16.87 26.44
N ALA A 398 2.64 -16.38 27.58
CA ALA A 398 1.74 -15.24 27.64
C ALA A 398 2.43 -13.96 27.12
N PHE A 399 3.69 -13.72 27.53
CA PHE A 399 4.49 -12.63 26.98
C PHE A 399 4.61 -12.74 25.45
N VAL A 400 4.96 -13.91 24.94
CA VAL A 400 5.09 -14.15 23.49
C VAL A 400 3.76 -13.93 22.77
N ALA A 401 2.64 -14.38 23.34
CA ALA A 401 1.32 -14.18 22.76
C ALA A 401 0.96 -12.69 22.66
N ILE A 402 1.15 -11.93 23.76
CA ILE A 402 0.90 -10.48 23.80
C ILE A 402 1.83 -9.76 22.82
N ALA A 403 3.12 -10.12 22.81
CA ALA A 403 4.12 -9.56 21.91
C ALA A 403 3.80 -9.79 20.43
N ASN A 404 3.19 -10.93 20.12
CA ASN A 404 2.74 -11.26 18.77
C ASN A 404 1.55 -10.38 18.32
N TYR A 405 0.64 -10.02 19.24
CA TYR A 405 -0.44 -9.06 18.96
C TYR A 405 0.06 -7.62 18.80
N ALA A 406 1.21 -7.27 19.38
CA ALA A 406 1.83 -5.97 19.19
C ALA A 406 2.49 -5.79 17.81
N GLN A 407 2.62 -6.87 17.02
CA GLN A 407 3.11 -6.80 15.65
C GLN A 407 1.98 -6.42 14.69
N HIS A 408 2.25 -5.45 13.81
CA HIS A 408 1.28 -5.02 12.80
C HIS A 408 1.03 -6.09 11.72
N SER A 409 2.05 -6.86 11.33
CA SER A 409 1.94 -7.93 10.32
C SER A 409 1.73 -9.29 10.98
N TYR A 410 0.58 -9.89 10.76
CA TYR A 410 0.29 -11.28 11.18
C TYR A 410 1.25 -12.28 10.55
N GLU A 411 1.59 -12.09 9.26
CA GLU A 411 2.49 -12.98 8.52
C GLU A 411 3.90 -12.98 9.12
N MET A 412 4.42 -11.78 9.46
CA MET A 412 5.71 -11.66 10.14
C MET A 412 5.67 -12.35 11.51
N GLY A 413 4.57 -12.22 12.25
CA GLY A 413 4.36 -12.89 13.52
C GLY A 413 4.43 -14.43 13.39
N TYR A 414 3.80 -15.01 12.36
CA TYR A 414 3.87 -16.44 12.08
C TYR A 414 5.26 -16.88 11.61
N ALA A 415 5.94 -16.09 10.79
CA ALA A 415 7.31 -16.38 10.36
C ALA A 415 8.27 -16.48 11.56
N VAL A 416 8.21 -15.51 12.47
CA VAL A 416 9.00 -15.50 13.71
C VAL A 416 8.63 -16.68 14.61
N LYS A 417 7.34 -17.02 14.73
CA LYS A 417 6.87 -18.20 15.48
C LYS A 417 7.47 -19.49 14.94
N LEU A 418 7.41 -19.72 13.63
CA LEU A 418 7.98 -20.93 13.02
C LEU A 418 9.50 -21.00 13.25
N CYS A 419 10.20 -19.88 13.15
CA CYS A 419 11.63 -19.80 13.48
C CYS A 419 11.88 -20.14 14.96
N ARG A 420 11.07 -19.62 15.88
CA ARG A 420 11.17 -19.94 17.32
C ARG A 420 10.94 -21.41 17.60
N MET A 421 9.91 -22.02 17.01
CA MET A 421 9.65 -23.46 17.16
C MET A 421 10.83 -24.31 16.63
N ALA A 422 11.39 -23.94 15.50
CA ALA A 422 12.59 -24.59 14.95
C ALA A 422 13.80 -24.44 15.89
N LEU A 423 14.00 -23.25 16.49
CA LEU A 423 15.04 -23.02 17.50
C LEU A 423 14.85 -23.91 18.72
N LEU A 424 13.65 -24.01 19.26
CA LEU A 424 13.34 -24.88 20.41
C LEU A 424 13.67 -26.35 20.11
N ILE A 425 13.31 -26.84 18.94
CA ILE A 425 13.60 -28.21 18.50
C ILE A 425 15.11 -28.43 18.35
N LEU A 426 15.84 -27.48 17.77
CA LEU A 426 17.30 -27.56 17.63
C LEU A 426 18.00 -27.56 18.99
N ILE A 427 17.54 -26.73 19.95
CA ILE A 427 18.06 -26.72 21.32
C ILE A 427 17.77 -28.04 22.02
N TYR A 428 16.62 -28.67 21.81
CA TYR A 428 16.30 -29.94 22.38
C TYR A 428 17.32 -31.01 22.03
N PHE A 429 17.76 -31.07 20.75
CA PHE A 429 18.69 -32.09 20.26
C PHE A 429 20.18 -31.73 20.44
N PHE A 430 20.53 -30.46 20.37
CA PHE A 430 21.93 -30.00 20.23
C PHE A 430 22.35 -28.96 21.28
N ASP A 431 21.53 -28.63 22.26
CA ASP A 431 21.80 -27.67 23.32
C ASP A 431 22.33 -26.32 22.82
N TRP A 432 23.44 -25.83 23.34
CA TRP A 432 24.08 -24.57 22.93
C TRP A 432 24.44 -24.53 21.44
N TRP A 433 24.88 -25.66 20.88
CA TRP A 433 25.14 -25.74 19.43
C TRP A 433 23.89 -25.62 18.61
N GLY A 434 22.77 -26.16 19.09
CA GLY A 434 21.45 -25.99 18.49
C GLY A 434 20.98 -24.53 18.48
N PHE A 435 21.23 -23.82 19.58
CA PHE A 435 20.91 -22.39 19.67
C PHE A 435 21.72 -21.55 18.69
N ILE A 436 23.06 -21.69 18.70
CA ILE A 436 23.94 -20.96 17.79
C ILE A 436 23.66 -21.31 16.33
N GLY A 437 23.55 -22.59 16.00
CA GLY A 437 23.23 -23.06 14.65
C GLY A 437 21.88 -22.59 14.18
N GLY A 438 20.89 -22.58 15.07
CA GLY A 438 19.55 -22.06 14.79
C GLY A 438 19.53 -20.57 14.53
N ILE A 439 20.26 -19.76 15.29
CA ILE A 439 20.41 -18.30 14.99
C ILE A 439 21.02 -18.08 13.61
N VAL A 440 22.13 -18.80 13.32
CA VAL A 440 22.76 -18.71 11.99
C VAL A 440 21.76 -19.13 10.91
N GLY A 441 20.97 -20.19 11.14
CA GLY A 441 19.91 -20.64 10.24
C GLY A 441 18.83 -19.58 10.00
N VAL A 442 18.33 -18.91 11.05
CA VAL A 442 17.34 -17.84 10.94
C VAL A 442 17.91 -16.64 10.16
N VAL A 443 19.15 -16.22 10.47
CA VAL A 443 19.81 -15.13 9.74
C VAL A 443 20.00 -15.51 8.27
N ALA A 444 20.44 -16.74 7.98
CA ALA A 444 20.59 -17.22 6.61
C ALA A 444 19.25 -17.29 5.88
N LEU A 445 18.18 -17.70 6.56
CA LEU A 445 16.82 -17.74 6.04
C LEU A 445 16.34 -16.34 5.64
N ILE A 446 16.50 -15.34 6.52
CA ILE A 446 16.16 -13.95 6.25
C ILE A 446 17.00 -13.40 5.09
N ALA A 447 18.32 -13.67 5.10
CA ALA A 447 19.23 -13.20 4.05
C ALA A 447 18.94 -13.85 2.67
N SER A 448 18.44 -15.09 2.66
CA SER A 448 18.05 -15.79 1.43
C SER A 448 16.67 -15.41 0.90
N THR A 449 15.88 -14.66 1.68
CA THR A 449 14.55 -14.21 1.27
C THR A 449 14.68 -13.25 0.11
N ARG A 450 14.06 -13.62 -1.02
CA ARG A 450 14.03 -12.78 -2.21
C ARG A 450 12.71 -12.02 -2.24
N PRO A 451 12.73 -10.67 -2.18
CA PRO A 451 11.52 -9.89 -2.35
C PRO A 451 10.94 -10.10 -3.75
N LEU A 452 9.67 -9.79 -3.93
CA LEU A 452 9.01 -9.89 -5.24
C LEU A 452 9.72 -9.03 -6.28
N VAL A 453 10.08 -7.81 -5.89
CA VAL A 453 10.81 -6.82 -6.70
C VAL A 453 11.66 -5.93 -5.79
N GLY A 454 12.69 -5.28 -6.35
CA GLY A 454 13.49 -4.28 -5.66
C GLY A 454 14.84 -4.78 -5.14
N LYS A 455 15.45 -3.99 -4.25
CA LYS A 455 16.89 -4.07 -3.89
C LYS A 455 17.25 -5.21 -2.94
N GLY A 456 16.42 -5.96 -2.41
CA GLY A 456 16.72 -7.03 -1.45
C GLY A 456 15.98 -6.87 -0.12
N TYR A 457 15.72 -8.00 0.51
CA TYR A 457 14.86 -8.06 1.70
C TYR A 457 15.47 -7.41 2.93
N LEU A 458 16.81 -7.49 3.06
CA LEU A 458 17.59 -6.89 4.16
C LEU A 458 18.04 -5.45 3.90
N TYR A 459 17.62 -4.82 2.79
CA TYR A 459 17.93 -3.41 2.57
C TYR A 459 17.34 -2.57 3.71
N PRO A 460 18.06 -1.59 4.29
CA PRO A 460 19.38 -1.04 3.93
C PRO A 460 20.59 -1.65 4.66
N LEU A 461 20.49 -2.81 5.28
CA LEU A 461 21.64 -3.50 5.87
C LEU A 461 22.51 -4.16 4.80
N ILE A 462 21.88 -4.79 3.80
CA ILE A 462 22.56 -5.47 2.69
C ILE A 462 21.84 -5.13 1.37
N PRO A 463 22.46 -4.33 0.48
CA PRO A 463 23.73 -3.59 0.66
C PRO A 463 23.61 -2.46 1.69
N PHE A 464 24.71 -2.16 2.39
CA PHE A 464 24.69 -1.21 3.48
C PHE A 464 24.49 0.23 3.00
N ASN A 465 23.45 0.89 3.52
CA ASN A 465 23.19 2.31 3.32
C ASN A 465 22.90 2.97 4.69
N GLY A 466 23.91 3.60 5.27
CA GLY A 466 23.79 4.20 6.60
C GLY A 466 22.80 5.38 6.68
N ARG A 467 22.56 6.08 5.56
CA ARG A 467 21.58 7.19 5.50
C ARG A 467 20.16 6.65 5.64
N ASP A 468 19.83 5.62 4.86
CA ASP A 468 18.50 5.02 4.87
C ASP A 468 18.26 4.23 6.16
N LEU A 469 19.30 3.58 6.71
CA LEU A 469 19.21 2.92 8.02
C LEU A 469 18.89 3.92 9.14
N ARG A 470 19.54 5.10 9.12
CA ARG A 470 19.25 6.16 10.10
C ARG A 470 17.84 6.72 9.96
N SER A 471 17.31 6.85 8.73
CA SER A 471 15.94 7.31 8.49
C SER A 471 14.90 6.31 8.98
N LEU A 472 15.19 5.01 8.91
CA LEU A 472 14.35 3.94 9.46
C LEU A 472 14.28 3.97 11.00
N LEU A 473 15.40 4.27 11.68
CA LEU A 473 15.46 4.26 13.16
C LEU A 473 15.02 5.58 13.78
N HIS A 474 15.09 6.67 13.02
CA HIS A 474 14.80 8.01 13.54
C HIS A 474 13.93 8.77 12.56
N ARG A 475 12.66 8.91 12.91
CA ARG A 475 11.69 9.66 12.15
C ARG A 475 12.06 11.14 12.08
N ARG A 476 12.19 11.68 10.86
CA ARG A 476 12.40 13.11 10.65
C ARG A 476 11.09 13.88 10.67
N PRO A 477 11.07 15.11 11.20
CA PRO A 477 9.92 16.00 11.04
C PRO A 477 9.68 16.29 9.55
N ILE A 478 8.44 16.19 9.10
CA ILE A 478 8.02 16.39 7.69
C ILE A 478 8.48 17.76 7.13
N SER A 479 8.66 18.77 8.00
CA SER A 479 9.09 20.12 7.61
C SER A 479 10.55 20.23 7.16
N ARG A 480 11.38 19.18 7.32
CA ARG A 480 12.82 19.21 6.95
C ARG A 480 13.16 18.45 5.66
N ASP A 481 12.20 17.76 5.07
CA ASP A 481 12.42 17.00 3.82
C ASP A 481 12.14 17.84 2.55
N ASN A 482 11.81 19.13 2.70
CA ASN A 482 11.54 20.06 1.58
C ASN A 482 12.70 21.00 1.25
N THR A 483 13.94 20.68 1.69
CA THR A 483 15.13 21.45 1.29
C THR A 483 16.18 20.56 0.64
#